data_819c882b7a275ac973a694c244dfb58d
#
_entry.id   819c882b7a275ac973a694c244dfb58d
#
_cell.length_a   1.000
_cell.length_b   1.000
_cell.length_c   1.000
_cell.angle_alpha   90.00
_cell.angle_beta   90.00
_cell.angle_gamma   90.00
#
_symmetry.space_group_name_H-M   'P 1'
#
loop_
_entity.id
_entity.type
_entity.pdbx_description
1 polymer ?
#
loop_
_entity_poly.entity_id
_entity_poly.type
_entity_poly.pdbx_seq_one_letter_code
_entity_poly.pdbx_strand_id
1 'polypeptide(L)'
;MYKRQVHGQYDLMIDLLKGNDIIDDNLQWSFGDGHMVVTGDNFDRGDKVMDILWFLYDLEKEAEQAGGKVHVLLGNHESMVLTNDLRYLNRKYNYTSGAFRTRYDQFFRIGSVLGDWLTSHNVVTSINGHLFVHGGISPELVEQYPTIDEINKEFISYLIKRDGISSDKRQETLIADQGPIWYRGYFDPEITNEQVLTDILYKLDQNVIVVGHTSFDTISTFFQGKVLGIDCSIKLGEKAAGLLIDQQGYFNCNQQGDRQKLEVASPRQPKTLFDHLYYSSDIPTIDIATNVKRLINRSIKEEYEASISSISFGENSFELQTRVRARGNIRKQVCSNPPLKLDFKSGQLDSMGYNKGSDKLKLVMPCDDRKHNQEKLYDEYALYGLYQLINPSGIRAKLVNLKLRDEKEKKKDFIGFLVEDEEQYAIRHGASVVDKGVISEFALARQSFLRMSFFQYMIANTDWSISSKHNVELVKLPGEKQVIALPYDFDYSGFVGQSYAVPHESLPIESVQDRYFVARKVTEEELKETAQFFISLEQKFHDYIDQSPFWSDKRKKRHHKYIDSFYQIIKKPKSLKRNFRN
;
A
#
# COMPACT_ATOMS: atom_id res chain seq x y z
N MET A 1 -23.41 13.96 0.15
CA MET A 1 -24.14 12.91 -0.57
C MET A 1 -23.31 12.46 -1.77
N TYR A 2 -23.21 11.16 -2.02
CA TYR A 2 -22.31 10.63 -3.06
C TYR A 2 -23.13 9.97 -4.14
N LYS A 3 -22.87 10.37 -5.39
CA LYS A 3 -23.69 10.03 -6.56
C LYS A 3 -23.00 9.08 -7.51
N ARG A 4 -23.82 8.40 -8.22
CA ARG A 4 -23.63 7.36 -9.21
C ARG A 4 -23.34 7.90 -10.61
N GLN A 5 -22.97 6.96 -11.49
CA GLN A 5 -22.92 7.12 -12.93
C GLN A 5 -24.28 7.65 -13.45
N VAL A 6 -24.28 8.81 -14.07
CA VAL A 6 -25.53 9.49 -14.48
C VAL A 6 -25.96 9.10 -15.90
N HIS A 7 -25.02 8.85 -16.80
CA HIS A 7 -25.26 8.39 -18.17
C HIS A 7 -26.36 9.15 -18.90
N GLY A 8 -26.38 10.48 -18.86
CA GLY A 8 -27.37 11.28 -19.54
C GLY A 8 -28.80 11.24 -18.95
N GLN A 9 -29.00 10.68 -17.74
CA GLN A 9 -30.28 10.61 -17.05
C GLN A 9 -30.50 11.81 -16.13
N TYR A 10 -30.65 12.99 -16.73
CA TYR A 10 -30.76 14.27 -16.03
C TYR A 10 -31.94 14.31 -15.04
N ASP A 11 -33.15 13.92 -15.48
CA ASP A 11 -34.35 14.04 -14.65
C ASP A 11 -34.24 13.20 -13.38
N LEU A 12 -33.79 11.93 -13.49
CA LEU A 12 -33.55 11.07 -12.34
C LEU A 12 -32.46 11.63 -11.40
N MET A 13 -31.48 12.31 -11.96
CA MET A 13 -30.49 13.00 -11.18
C MET A 13 -31.10 14.14 -10.37
N ILE A 14 -31.89 14.97 -10.99
CA ILE A 14 -32.56 16.11 -10.34
C ILE A 14 -33.52 15.61 -9.24
N ASP A 15 -34.36 14.60 -9.55
CA ASP A 15 -35.27 14.03 -8.54
C ASP A 15 -34.54 13.52 -7.31
N LEU A 16 -33.42 12.83 -7.51
CA LEU A 16 -32.62 12.33 -6.40
C LEU A 16 -32.00 13.48 -5.57
N LEU A 17 -31.51 14.54 -6.23
CA LEU A 17 -30.90 15.66 -5.52
C LEU A 17 -31.95 16.45 -4.73
N LYS A 18 -33.12 16.70 -5.31
CA LYS A 18 -34.26 17.36 -4.63
C LYS A 18 -34.76 16.53 -3.46
N GLY A 19 -35.03 15.25 -3.68
CA GLY A 19 -35.56 14.37 -2.63
C GLY A 19 -34.65 14.23 -1.41
N ASN A 20 -33.37 14.60 -1.54
CA ASN A 20 -32.39 14.55 -0.46
C ASN A 20 -31.84 15.92 -0.04
N ASP A 21 -32.54 17.01 -0.36
CA ASP A 21 -32.23 18.38 0.04
C ASP A 21 -30.82 18.87 -0.39
N ILE A 22 -30.26 18.32 -1.48
CA ILE A 22 -28.98 18.75 -2.02
C ILE A 22 -29.15 20.01 -2.87
N ILE A 23 -30.28 20.10 -3.57
CA ILE A 23 -30.72 21.27 -4.32
C ILE A 23 -32.16 21.62 -3.95
N ASP A 24 -32.50 22.88 -4.06
CA ASP A 24 -33.86 23.38 -3.84
C ASP A 24 -34.77 23.20 -5.10
N ASP A 25 -36.03 23.70 -5.02
CA ASP A 25 -36.97 23.64 -6.12
C ASP A 25 -36.53 24.47 -7.34
N ASN A 26 -35.67 25.47 -7.17
CA ASN A 26 -35.09 26.27 -8.24
C ASN A 26 -33.82 25.65 -8.81
N LEU A 27 -33.45 24.45 -8.40
CA LEU A 27 -32.25 23.70 -8.77
C LEU A 27 -30.94 24.33 -8.23
N GLN A 28 -31.03 25.18 -7.20
CA GLN A 28 -29.88 25.81 -6.59
C GLN A 28 -29.34 24.98 -5.42
N TRP A 29 -28.06 25.12 -5.12
CA TRP A 29 -27.42 24.43 -4.01
C TRP A 29 -28.06 24.74 -2.66
N SER A 30 -28.51 23.72 -1.94
CA SER A 30 -29.15 23.84 -0.62
C SER A 30 -28.48 22.99 0.47
N PHE A 31 -27.37 22.33 0.16
CA PHE A 31 -26.69 21.39 1.07
C PHE A 31 -25.65 22.06 2.00
N GLY A 32 -25.63 23.40 2.08
CA GLY A 32 -24.76 24.16 2.97
C GLY A 32 -23.27 23.88 2.70
N ASP A 33 -22.50 23.60 3.78
CA ASP A 33 -21.08 23.23 3.74
C ASP A 33 -20.81 21.76 3.38
N GLY A 34 -21.83 21.03 2.95
CA GLY A 34 -21.73 19.63 2.56
C GLY A 34 -20.92 19.39 1.29
N HIS A 35 -20.47 18.17 1.11
CA HIS A 35 -19.75 17.73 -0.09
C HIS A 35 -20.61 16.79 -0.93
N MET A 36 -20.69 17.01 -2.22
CA MET A 36 -21.29 16.09 -3.19
C MET A 36 -20.20 15.50 -4.09
N VAL A 37 -20.22 14.18 -4.30
CA VAL A 37 -19.30 13.52 -5.24
C VAL A 37 -20.09 12.81 -6.32
N VAL A 38 -19.75 13.10 -7.58
CA VAL A 38 -20.21 12.36 -8.77
C VAL A 38 -19.04 11.49 -9.23
N THR A 39 -19.21 10.18 -9.18
CA THR A 39 -18.12 9.22 -9.43
C THR A 39 -17.86 8.93 -10.92
N GLY A 40 -18.14 9.87 -11.81
CA GLY A 40 -17.93 9.75 -13.25
C GLY A 40 -19.13 9.18 -14.02
N ASP A 41 -18.91 8.93 -15.30
CA ASP A 41 -19.89 8.43 -16.28
C ASP A 41 -21.13 9.33 -16.41
N ASN A 42 -20.88 10.63 -16.61
CA ASN A 42 -21.92 11.61 -16.97
C ASN A 42 -22.29 11.53 -18.45
N PHE A 43 -21.36 11.03 -19.27
CA PHE A 43 -21.52 10.86 -20.71
C PHE A 43 -22.27 9.60 -21.10
N ASP A 44 -22.64 9.56 -22.39
CA ASP A 44 -23.19 8.42 -23.12
C ASP A 44 -24.60 7.97 -22.69
N ARG A 45 -25.16 7.03 -23.44
CA ARG A 45 -26.44 6.32 -23.26
C ARG A 45 -27.69 7.22 -23.30
N GLY A 46 -27.88 8.09 -22.32
CA GLY A 46 -29.02 9.02 -22.26
C GLY A 46 -28.84 10.21 -23.19
N ASP A 47 -29.94 10.96 -23.37
CA ASP A 47 -30.02 12.08 -24.32
C ASP A 47 -29.84 13.47 -23.70
N LYS A 48 -29.62 13.55 -22.37
CA LYS A 48 -29.46 14.80 -21.62
C LYS A 48 -28.07 15.00 -21.04
N VAL A 49 -27.02 14.54 -21.73
CA VAL A 49 -25.62 14.69 -21.28
C VAL A 49 -25.24 16.15 -21.11
N MET A 50 -25.58 17.00 -22.09
CA MET A 50 -25.24 18.41 -22.03
C MET A 50 -25.94 19.14 -20.88
N ASP A 51 -27.18 18.75 -20.59
CA ASP A 51 -27.95 19.30 -19.46
C ASP A 51 -27.25 18.97 -18.13
N ILE A 52 -26.73 17.74 -17.98
CA ILE A 52 -25.97 17.31 -16.80
C ILE A 52 -24.67 18.10 -16.65
N LEU A 53 -23.88 18.21 -17.74
CA LEU A 53 -22.57 18.86 -17.67
C LEU A 53 -22.70 20.33 -17.29
N TRP A 54 -23.63 21.08 -17.90
CA TRP A 54 -23.86 22.47 -17.56
C TRP A 54 -24.45 22.66 -16.16
N PHE A 55 -25.36 21.79 -15.76
CA PHE A 55 -25.90 21.80 -14.41
C PHE A 55 -24.80 21.59 -13.35
N LEU A 56 -23.91 20.59 -13.53
CA LEU A 56 -22.81 20.35 -12.61
C LEU A 56 -21.79 21.50 -12.60
N TYR A 57 -21.51 22.07 -13.77
CA TYR A 57 -20.62 23.23 -13.92
C TYR A 57 -21.09 24.45 -13.11
N ASP A 58 -22.40 24.73 -13.12
CA ASP A 58 -22.95 25.84 -12.35
C ASP A 58 -23.08 25.47 -10.86
N LEU A 59 -23.50 24.24 -10.55
CA LEU A 59 -23.67 23.77 -9.17
C LEU A 59 -22.36 23.78 -8.37
N GLU A 60 -21.20 23.53 -9.01
CA GLU A 60 -19.89 23.64 -8.36
C GLU A 60 -19.66 25.07 -7.81
N LYS A 61 -19.98 26.08 -8.59
CA LYS A 61 -19.79 27.48 -8.18
C LYS A 61 -20.73 27.87 -7.03
N GLU A 62 -21.98 27.40 -7.11
CA GLU A 62 -22.97 27.66 -6.07
C GLU A 62 -22.57 26.99 -4.74
N ALA A 63 -22.10 25.75 -4.79
CA ALA A 63 -21.62 25.03 -3.62
C ALA A 63 -20.43 25.76 -2.96
N GLU A 64 -19.43 26.19 -3.74
CA GLU A 64 -18.29 26.96 -3.22
C GLU A 64 -18.72 28.27 -2.54
N GLN A 65 -19.70 28.99 -3.10
CA GLN A 65 -20.23 30.20 -2.49
C GLN A 65 -20.95 29.94 -1.16
N ALA A 66 -21.54 28.76 -1.00
CA ALA A 66 -22.19 28.33 0.23
C ALA A 66 -21.23 27.69 1.26
N GLY A 67 -19.94 27.55 0.93
CA GLY A 67 -18.93 26.88 1.77
C GLY A 67 -18.89 25.37 1.62
N GLY A 68 -19.69 24.81 0.72
CA GLY A 68 -19.70 23.40 0.36
C GLY A 68 -18.83 23.09 -0.87
N LYS A 69 -18.94 21.88 -1.41
CA LYS A 69 -18.19 21.51 -2.62
C LYS A 69 -18.85 20.38 -3.41
N VAL A 70 -18.86 20.54 -4.73
CA VAL A 70 -19.17 19.47 -5.68
C VAL A 70 -17.87 18.92 -6.23
N HIS A 71 -17.71 17.61 -6.21
CA HIS A 71 -16.57 16.88 -6.78
C HIS A 71 -17.07 16.05 -7.96
N VAL A 72 -16.69 16.42 -9.16
CA VAL A 72 -16.98 15.63 -10.36
C VAL A 72 -15.73 14.79 -10.66
N LEU A 73 -15.84 13.48 -10.63
CA LEU A 73 -14.74 12.60 -11.00
C LEU A 73 -14.90 12.17 -12.46
N LEU A 74 -13.76 11.87 -13.09
CA LEU A 74 -13.73 11.32 -14.44
C LEU A 74 -13.91 9.78 -14.38
N GLY A 75 -14.87 9.27 -15.17
CA GLY A 75 -15.08 7.86 -15.40
C GLY A 75 -14.52 7.40 -16.74
N ASN A 76 -14.77 6.15 -17.09
CA ASN A 76 -14.32 5.62 -18.36
C ASN A 76 -15.07 6.24 -19.55
N HIS A 77 -16.34 6.65 -19.39
CA HIS A 77 -17.08 7.31 -20.46
C HIS A 77 -16.60 8.73 -20.74
N GLU A 78 -16.17 9.48 -19.73
CA GLU A 78 -15.46 10.74 -19.94
C GLU A 78 -14.18 10.53 -20.74
N SER A 79 -13.34 9.57 -20.32
CA SER A 79 -12.08 9.24 -21.00
C SER A 79 -12.33 8.79 -22.44
N MET A 80 -13.32 7.93 -22.68
CA MET A 80 -13.70 7.46 -24.02
C MET A 80 -14.07 8.61 -24.94
N VAL A 81 -14.98 9.49 -24.52
CA VAL A 81 -15.39 10.65 -25.35
C VAL A 81 -14.22 11.57 -25.61
N LEU A 82 -13.42 11.90 -24.59
CA LEU A 82 -12.28 12.80 -24.74
C LEU A 82 -11.17 12.22 -25.65
N THR A 83 -11.09 10.89 -25.78
CA THR A 83 -10.17 10.20 -26.69
C THR A 83 -10.83 9.72 -28.01
N ASN A 84 -12.05 10.19 -28.29
CA ASN A 84 -12.80 9.89 -29.50
C ASN A 84 -13.26 8.41 -29.64
N ASP A 85 -13.47 7.70 -28.53
CA ASP A 85 -14.18 6.44 -28.52
C ASP A 85 -15.68 6.68 -28.26
N LEU A 86 -16.47 6.71 -29.32
CA LEU A 86 -17.88 7.12 -29.31
C LEU A 86 -18.86 5.94 -29.40
N ARG A 87 -18.45 4.74 -29.02
CA ARG A 87 -19.26 3.51 -29.15
C ARG A 87 -20.62 3.55 -28.44
N TYR A 88 -20.73 4.32 -27.38
CA TYR A 88 -21.94 4.43 -26.56
C TYR A 88 -22.68 5.76 -26.72
N LEU A 89 -22.25 6.59 -27.68
CA LEU A 89 -22.83 7.90 -27.92
C LEU A 89 -24.32 7.81 -28.31
N ASN A 90 -25.15 8.59 -27.64
CA ASN A 90 -26.58 8.67 -27.97
C ASN A 90 -26.79 9.24 -29.39
N ARG A 91 -27.78 8.72 -30.12
CA ARG A 91 -28.09 9.13 -31.51
C ARG A 91 -28.36 10.64 -31.66
N LYS A 92 -28.93 11.30 -30.63
CA LYS A 92 -29.12 12.75 -30.58
C LYS A 92 -27.80 13.50 -30.86
N TYR A 93 -26.72 13.08 -30.23
CA TYR A 93 -25.40 13.73 -30.35
C TYR A 93 -24.68 13.40 -31.65
N ASN A 94 -24.91 12.24 -32.22
CA ASN A 94 -24.47 11.92 -33.59
C ASN A 94 -25.15 12.88 -34.62
N TYR A 95 -26.44 13.12 -34.46
CA TYR A 95 -27.16 14.07 -35.31
C TYR A 95 -26.63 15.50 -35.11
N THR A 96 -26.45 15.94 -33.87
CA THR A 96 -25.89 17.25 -33.52
C THR A 96 -24.52 17.46 -34.13
N SER A 97 -23.61 16.47 -33.98
CA SER A 97 -22.26 16.50 -34.56
C SER A 97 -22.30 16.65 -36.08
N GLY A 98 -23.22 15.91 -36.74
CA GLY A 98 -23.44 16.01 -38.18
C GLY A 98 -23.93 17.39 -38.61
N ALA A 99 -24.88 17.99 -37.87
CA ALA A 99 -25.40 19.34 -38.14
C ALA A 99 -24.31 20.40 -38.02
N PHE A 100 -23.42 20.29 -37.05
CA PHE A 100 -22.27 21.20 -36.87
C PHE A 100 -21.07 20.85 -37.73
N ARG A 101 -21.11 19.74 -38.49
CA ARG A 101 -20.01 19.22 -39.30
C ARG A 101 -18.70 19.06 -38.53
N THR A 102 -18.79 18.62 -37.27
CA THR A 102 -17.66 18.39 -36.40
C THR A 102 -17.82 17.10 -35.62
N ARG A 103 -16.73 16.50 -35.18
CA ARG A 103 -16.80 15.30 -34.33
C ARG A 103 -17.25 15.69 -32.93
N TYR A 104 -17.93 14.78 -32.22
CA TYR A 104 -18.48 15.03 -30.91
C TYR A 104 -17.39 15.36 -29.86
N ASP A 105 -16.23 14.69 -29.90
CA ASP A 105 -15.09 14.95 -29.01
C ASP A 105 -14.55 16.39 -29.13
N GLN A 106 -14.72 17.01 -30.29
CA GLN A 106 -14.23 18.39 -30.52
C GLN A 106 -15.02 19.45 -29.75
N PHE A 107 -16.23 19.15 -29.29
CA PHE A 107 -16.97 20.05 -28.40
C PHE A 107 -16.30 20.17 -27.01
N PHE A 108 -15.50 19.18 -26.64
CA PHE A 108 -14.79 19.08 -25.35
C PHE A 108 -13.27 19.22 -25.49
N ARG A 109 -12.80 19.82 -26.57
CA ARG A 109 -11.37 20.09 -26.77
C ARG A 109 -10.84 21.10 -25.74
N ILE A 110 -9.55 21.06 -25.48
CA ILE A 110 -8.86 22.10 -24.71
C ILE A 110 -9.09 23.47 -25.36
N GLY A 111 -9.40 24.48 -24.53
CA GLY A 111 -9.82 25.82 -24.96
C GLY A 111 -11.33 25.96 -25.18
N SER A 112 -12.14 24.90 -25.01
CA SER A 112 -13.59 25.01 -24.85
C SER A 112 -13.94 25.01 -23.35
N VAL A 113 -15.05 25.70 -22.98
CA VAL A 113 -15.47 25.82 -21.57
C VAL A 113 -15.59 24.45 -20.89
N LEU A 114 -16.34 23.52 -21.47
CA LEU A 114 -16.50 22.18 -20.90
C LEU A 114 -15.26 21.31 -21.04
N GLY A 115 -14.42 21.53 -22.06
CA GLY A 115 -13.16 20.78 -22.21
C GLY A 115 -12.14 21.14 -21.14
N ASP A 116 -11.97 22.42 -20.86
CA ASP A 116 -11.08 22.90 -19.81
C ASP A 116 -11.63 22.51 -18.43
N TRP A 117 -12.94 22.61 -18.22
CA TRP A 117 -13.60 22.17 -17.00
C TRP A 117 -13.41 20.66 -16.75
N LEU A 118 -13.67 19.80 -17.72
CA LEU A 118 -13.47 18.34 -17.59
C LEU A 118 -12.03 17.99 -17.28
N THR A 119 -11.07 18.61 -17.96
CA THR A 119 -9.65 18.32 -17.74
C THR A 119 -9.07 18.92 -16.46
N SER A 120 -9.84 19.74 -15.73
CA SER A 120 -9.50 20.20 -14.39
C SER A 120 -9.92 19.22 -13.27
N HIS A 121 -10.69 18.19 -13.58
CA HIS A 121 -11.21 17.25 -12.61
C HIS A 121 -10.31 16.03 -12.40
N ASN A 122 -10.40 15.46 -11.21
CA ASN A 122 -9.65 14.29 -10.80
C ASN A 122 -10.36 13.00 -11.15
N VAL A 123 -9.63 11.88 -11.20
CA VAL A 123 -10.19 10.52 -11.26
C VAL A 123 -10.38 9.90 -9.87
N VAL A 124 -9.64 10.41 -8.88
CA VAL A 124 -9.67 9.94 -7.49
C VAL A 124 -9.73 11.15 -6.56
N THR A 125 -10.58 11.11 -5.55
CA THR A 125 -10.60 12.12 -4.48
C THR A 125 -10.74 11.47 -3.11
N SER A 126 -10.23 12.13 -2.08
CA SER A 126 -10.36 11.68 -0.69
C SER A 126 -11.08 12.75 0.12
N ILE A 127 -12.06 12.33 0.92
CA ILE A 127 -12.81 13.20 1.83
C ILE A 127 -13.00 12.44 3.14
N ASN A 128 -12.46 12.97 4.23
CA ASN A 128 -12.61 12.40 5.59
C ASN A 128 -12.29 10.88 5.66
N GLY A 129 -11.20 10.46 5.01
CA GLY A 129 -10.77 9.06 4.99
C GLY A 129 -11.60 8.14 4.08
N HIS A 130 -12.44 8.70 3.22
CA HIS A 130 -13.17 7.99 2.18
C HIS A 130 -12.55 8.29 0.82
N LEU A 131 -12.12 7.26 0.14
CA LEU A 131 -11.59 7.35 -1.21
C LEU A 131 -12.73 7.16 -2.23
N PHE A 132 -12.91 8.12 -3.09
CA PHE A 132 -13.89 8.07 -4.18
C PHE A 132 -13.15 7.90 -5.50
N VAL A 133 -13.54 6.92 -6.27
CA VAL A 133 -12.95 6.59 -7.57
C VAL A 133 -14.01 5.93 -8.45
N HIS A 134 -13.88 6.07 -9.77
CA HIS A 134 -14.88 5.51 -10.69
C HIS A 134 -14.89 3.97 -10.67
N GLY A 135 -13.79 3.31 -11.03
CA GLY A 135 -13.67 1.85 -11.07
C GLY A 135 -13.10 1.27 -9.78
N GLY A 136 -11.93 1.70 -9.41
CA GLY A 136 -11.25 1.23 -8.19
C GLY A 136 -9.75 1.51 -8.21
N ILE A 137 -9.07 1.04 -7.20
CA ILE A 137 -7.61 1.12 -7.06
C ILE A 137 -7.06 -0.30 -7.01
N SER A 138 -6.27 -0.68 -8.00
CA SER A 138 -5.61 -1.98 -8.02
C SER A 138 -4.32 -1.95 -7.18
N PRO A 139 -3.81 -3.11 -6.72
CA PRO A 139 -2.48 -3.20 -6.11
C PRO A 139 -1.40 -2.66 -7.03
N GLU A 140 -1.51 -2.94 -8.32
CA GLU A 140 -0.57 -2.54 -9.37
C GLU A 140 -0.54 -1.02 -9.55
N LEU A 141 -1.71 -0.38 -9.50
CA LEU A 141 -1.84 1.07 -9.59
C LEU A 141 -1.14 1.77 -8.40
N VAL A 142 -1.39 1.32 -7.17
CA VAL A 142 -0.77 1.89 -5.95
C VAL A 142 0.73 1.60 -5.89
N GLU A 143 1.19 0.51 -6.47
CA GLU A 143 2.62 0.22 -6.57
C GLU A 143 3.34 1.21 -7.51
N GLN A 144 2.69 1.57 -8.62
CA GLN A 144 3.25 2.49 -9.61
C GLN A 144 3.07 3.96 -9.24
N TYR A 145 1.96 4.30 -8.60
CA TYR A 145 1.55 5.65 -8.22
C TYR A 145 1.12 5.64 -6.74
N PRO A 146 2.05 5.80 -5.80
CA PRO A 146 1.80 5.61 -4.36
C PRO A 146 0.93 6.70 -3.72
N THR A 147 0.62 7.79 -4.43
CA THR A 147 -0.22 8.87 -3.93
C THR A 147 -1.41 9.17 -4.85
N ILE A 148 -2.50 9.66 -4.27
CA ILE A 148 -3.69 10.12 -5.01
C ILE A 148 -3.32 11.23 -6.01
N ASP A 149 -2.43 12.14 -5.61
CA ASP A 149 -2.01 13.26 -6.45
C ASP A 149 -1.23 12.79 -7.69
N GLU A 150 -0.37 11.78 -7.55
CA GLU A 150 0.34 11.18 -8.68
C GLU A 150 -0.61 10.51 -9.65
N ILE A 151 -1.58 9.73 -9.15
CA ILE A 151 -2.62 9.10 -9.99
C ILE A 151 -3.37 10.18 -10.80
N ASN A 152 -3.85 11.23 -10.15
CA ASN A 152 -4.58 12.31 -10.79
C ASN A 152 -3.74 13.05 -11.83
N LYS A 153 -2.54 13.47 -11.45
CA LYS A 153 -1.62 14.21 -12.33
C LYS A 153 -1.28 13.44 -13.61
N GLU A 154 -0.92 12.18 -13.46
CA GLU A 154 -0.53 11.36 -14.61
C GLU A 154 -1.73 11.01 -15.50
N PHE A 155 -2.90 10.77 -14.91
CA PHE A 155 -4.13 10.52 -15.68
C PHE A 155 -4.54 11.76 -16.50
N ILE A 156 -4.55 12.95 -15.90
CA ILE A 156 -4.85 14.19 -16.62
C ILE A 156 -3.79 14.49 -17.70
N SER A 157 -2.52 14.24 -17.40
CA SER A 157 -1.46 14.37 -18.41
C SER A 157 -1.72 13.48 -19.64
N TYR A 158 -2.21 12.26 -19.43
CA TYR A 158 -2.63 11.35 -20.51
C TYR A 158 -3.80 11.94 -21.32
N LEU A 159 -4.86 12.39 -20.65
CA LEU A 159 -6.04 12.96 -21.33
C LEU A 159 -5.71 14.21 -22.15
N ILE A 160 -4.82 15.08 -21.66
CA ILE A 160 -4.42 16.30 -22.36
C ILE A 160 -3.61 15.98 -23.62
N LYS A 161 -2.74 14.99 -23.61
CA LYS A 161 -1.94 14.59 -24.77
C LYS A 161 -2.78 14.00 -25.91
N ARG A 162 -3.92 13.42 -25.61
CA ARG A 162 -4.95 12.89 -26.54
C ARG A 162 -4.46 12.02 -27.71
N ASP A 163 -3.24 11.55 -27.66
CA ASP A 163 -2.63 10.80 -28.78
C ASP A 163 -3.09 9.34 -28.81
N GLY A 164 -3.85 8.91 -27.79
CA GLY A 164 -4.40 7.54 -27.69
C GLY A 164 -3.35 6.42 -27.60
N ILE A 165 -2.09 6.77 -27.77
CA ILE A 165 -0.95 5.85 -27.74
C ILE A 165 0.07 6.44 -26.76
N SER A 166 0.09 5.93 -25.53
CA SER A 166 1.22 6.18 -24.63
C SER A 166 2.35 5.22 -25.00
N SER A 167 3.54 5.78 -25.27
CA SER A 167 4.77 4.99 -25.34
C SER A 167 5.34 4.64 -23.96
N ASP A 168 4.71 5.14 -22.89
CA ASP A 168 5.09 4.89 -21.51
C ASP A 168 4.22 3.77 -20.91
N LYS A 169 4.84 2.63 -20.65
CA LYS A 169 4.19 1.48 -20.01
C LYS A 169 3.53 1.81 -18.66
N ARG A 170 4.02 2.82 -17.95
CA ARG A 170 3.41 3.26 -16.68
C ARG A 170 2.03 3.88 -16.93
N GLN A 171 1.84 4.62 -18.02
CA GLN A 171 0.55 5.21 -18.36
C GLN A 171 -0.46 4.16 -18.86
N GLU A 172 0.00 3.03 -19.41
CA GLU A 172 -0.88 1.93 -19.81
C GLU A 172 -1.70 1.39 -18.62
N THR A 173 -1.12 1.32 -17.41
CA THR A 173 -1.85 0.88 -16.22
C THR A 173 -3.01 1.81 -15.87
N LEU A 174 -2.88 3.12 -16.09
CA LEU A 174 -3.92 4.09 -15.76
C LEU A 174 -5.19 3.94 -16.62
N ILE A 175 -5.06 3.44 -17.84
CA ILE A 175 -6.14 3.37 -18.84
C ILE A 175 -6.60 1.94 -19.14
N ALA A 176 -5.92 0.93 -18.59
CA ALA A 176 -6.27 -0.49 -18.72
C ALA A 176 -7.15 -0.97 -17.56
N ASP A 177 -7.47 -2.26 -17.54
CA ASP A 177 -8.34 -2.91 -16.54
C ASP A 177 -7.84 -2.73 -15.10
N GLN A 178 -6.56 -2.45 -14.89
CA GLN A 178 -5.96 -2.17 -13.58
C GLN A 178 -6.04 -0.68 -13.18
N GLY A 179 -6.49 0.17 -14.08
CA GLY A 179 -6.57 1.62 -13.87
C GLY A 179 -7.80 2.08 -13.10
N PRO A 180 -7.79 3.34 -12.62
CA PRO A 180 -8.80 3.85 -11.69
C PRO A 180 -10.21 3.93 -12.29
N ILE A 181 -10.34 3.91 -13.61
CA ILE A 181 -11.61 4.03 -14.31
C ILE A 181 -12.18 2.69 -14.84
N TRP A 182 -11.40 1.60 -14.75
CA TRP A 182 -11.82 0.29 -15.27
C TRP A 182 -11.78 -0.83 -14.24
N TYR A 183 -11.03 -0.67 -13.13
CA TYR A 183 -10.77 -1.74 -12.16
C TYR A 183 -12.05 -2.32 -11.55
N ARG A 184 -12.18 -3.65 -11.55
CA ARG A 184 -13.29 -4.42 -10.97
C ARG A 184 -12.83 -5.52 -10.00
N GLY A 185 -11.54 -5.58 -9.69
CA GLY A 185 -10.97 -6.66 -8.90
C GLY A 185 -11.53 -6.82 -7.49
N TYR A 186 -12.19 -5.81 -6.93
CA TYR A 186 -12.88 -5.93 -5.64
C TYR A 186 -14.04 -6.94 -5.64
N PHE A 187 -14.58 -7.25 -6.81
CA PHE A 187 -15.73 -8.13 -6.97
C PHE A 187 -15.34 -9.53 -7.46
N ASP A 188 -14.03 -9.77 -7.57
CA ASP A 188 -13.44 -11.06 -7.93
C ASP A 188 -12.57 -11.57 -6.78
N PRO A 189 -12.99 -12.65 -6.07
CA PRO A 189 -12.25 -13.18 -4.93
C PRO A 189 -10.89 -13.78 -5.30
N GLU A 190 -10.63 -14.07 -6.57
CA GLU A 190 -9.32 -14.53 -7.05
C GLU A 190 -8.33 -13.36 -7.19
N ILE A 191 -8.83 -12.14 -7.39
CA ILE A 191 -8.02 -10.93 -7.58
C ILE A 191 -7.81 -10.19 -6.26
N THR A 192 -8.89 -9.97 -5.49
CA THR A 192 -8.83 -9.16 -4.27
C THR A 192 -9.35 -9.94 -3.07
N ASN A 193 -8.51 -10.06 -2.06
CA ASN A 193 -8.88 -10.53 -0.72
C ASN A 193 -8.79 -9.37 0.29
N GLU A 194 -9.21 -9.61 1.53
CA GLU A 194 -9.24 -8.60 2.58
C GLU A 194 -7.86 -8.01 2.90
N GLN A 195 -6.80 -8.80 2.77
CA GLN A 195 -5.43 -8.33 3.00
C GLN A 195 -4.98 -7.35 1.92
N VAL A 196 -5.18 -7.70 0.65
CA VAL A 196 -4.86 -6.84 -0.50
C VAL A 196 -5.58 -5.49 -0.38
N LEU A 197 -6.87 -5.52 -0.08
CA LEU A 197 -7.65 -4.30 0.13
C LEU A 197 -7.14 -3.48 1.31
N THR A 198 -6.81 -4.15 2.41
CA THR A 198 -6.26 -3.49 3.60
C THR A 198 -4.95 -2.78 3.27
N ASP A 199 -4.07 -3.40 2.51
CA ASP A 199 -2.79 -2.80 2.09
C ASP A 199 -2.99 -1.57 1.18
N ILE A 200 -3.96 -1.62 0.25
CA ILE A 200 -4.34 -0.47 -0.58
C ILE A 200 -4.84 0.70 0.30
N LEU A 201 -5.79 0.43 1.19
CA LEU A 201 -6.34 1.43 2.10
C LEU A 201 -5.27 2.05 3.00
N TYR A 202 -4.29 1.24 3.43
CA TYR A 202 -3.16 1.73 4.21
C TYR A 202 -2.22 2.63 3.42
N LYS A 203 -1.80 2.19 2.24
CA LYS A 203 -0.89 2.97 1.40
C LYS A 203 -1.46 4.35 1.05
N LEU A 204 -2.78 4.43 0.88
CA LEU A 204 -3.46 5.67 0.54
C LEU A 204 -4.01 6.44 1.75
N ASP A 205 -3.79 5.95 2.98
CA ASP A 205 -4.32 6.50 4.24
C ASP A 205 -5.84 6.71 4.22
N GLN A 206 -6.57 5.65 3.79
CA GLN A 206 -8.01 5.68 3.67
C GLN A 206 -8.68 4.56 4.49
N ASN A 207 -9.95 4.77 4.85
CA ASN A 207 -10.75 3.81 5.64
C ASN A 207 -11.70 3.00 4.76
N VAL A 208 -12.27 3.64 3.73
CA VAL A 208 -13.31 3.10 2.87
C VAL A 208 -13.04 3.53 1.43
N ILE A 209 -13.31 2.66 0.47
CA ILE A 209 -13.31 2.97 -0.95
C ILE A 209 -14.75 2.97 -1.46
N VAL A 210 -15.16 4.05 -2.12
CA VAL A 210 -16.46 4.19 -2.74
C VAL A 210 -16.28 4.16 -4.26
N VAL A 211 -16.92 3.19 -4.93
CA VAL A 211 -16.75 2.94 -6.37
C VAL A 211 -18.08 2.98 -7.12
N GLY A 212 -18.03 3.42 -8.37
CA GLY A 212 -19.07 3.28 -9.39
C GLY A 212 -18.80 2.09 -10.30
N HIS A 213 -18.95 2.28 -11.62
CA HIS A 213 -18.55 1.41 -12.74
C HIS A 213 -19.18 0.00 -12.76
N THR A 214 -19.15 -0.73 -11.67
CA THR A 214 -19.78 -2.05 -11.53
C THR A 214 -21.16 -1.90 -10.96
N SER A 215 -22.17 -2.32 -11.75
CA SER A 215 -23.58 -2.09 -11.42
C SER A 215 -24.15 -3.16 -10.51
N PHE A 216 -24.91 -2.72 -9.51
CA PHE A 216 -25.66 -3.54 -8.56
C PHE A 216 -27.13 -3.13 -8.52
N ASP A 217 -28.01 -3.94 -7.95
CA ASP A 217 -29.43 -3.61 -7.79
C ASP A 217 -29.64 -2.47 -6.78
N THR A 218 -28.76 -2.37 -5.77
CA THR A 218 -28.77 -1.35 -4.73
C THR A 218 -27.33 -1.03 -4.32
N ILE A 219 -27.10 0.00 -3.50
CA ILE A 219 -25.80 0.22 -2.88
C ILE A 219 -25.40 -1.03 -2.12
N SER A 220 -24.25 -1.59 -2.46
CA SER A 220 -23.77 -2.85 -1.93
C SER A 220 -22.47 -2.65 -1.16
N THR A 221 -22.33 -3.34 -0.03
CA THR A 221 -21.15 -3.30 0.83
C THR A 221 -20.35 -4.58 0.69
N PHE A 222 -19.04 -4.46 0.58
CA PHE A 222 -18.10 -5.57 0.44
C PHE A 222 -16.99 -5.45 1.47
N PHE A 223 -16.33 -6.55 1.81
CA PHE A 223 -15.23 -6.59 2.77
C PHE A 223 -15.62 -5.91 4.10
N GLN A 224 -16.75 -6.32 4.66
CA GLN A 224 -17.30 -5.76 5.91
C GLN A 224 -17.51 -4.23 5.83
N GLY A 225 -17.83 -3.70 4.64
CA GLY A 225 -18.09 -2.27 4.42
C GLY A 225 -16.85 -1.43 4.12
N LYS A 226 -15.69 -2.04 3.86
CA LYS A 226 -14.50 -1.30 3.39
C LYS A 226 -14.59 -0.88 1.93
N VAL A 227 -15.42 -1.54 1.12
CA VAL A 227 -15.76 -1.14 -0.25
C VAL A 227 -17.25 -0.95 -0.38
N LEU A 228 -17.65 0.19 -0.94
CA LEU A 228 -19.05 0.52 -1.22
C LEU A 228 -19.23 0.66 -2.74
N GLY A 229 -19.98 -0.27 -3.34
CA GLY A 229 -20.41 -0.19 -4.73
C GLY A 229 -21.67 0.66 -4.85
N ILE A 230 -21.59 1.82 -5.49
CA ILE A 230 -22.70 2.78 -5.54
C ILE A 230 -23.37 2.89 -6.91
N ASP A 231 -22.96 2.15 -7.94
CA ASP A 231 -23.68 2.11 -9.23
C ASP A 231 -24.90 1.18 -9.15
N CYS A 232 -26.09 1.73 -9.08
CA CYS A 232 -27.35 0.97 -9.06
C CYS A 232 -28.14 1.13 -10.35
N SER A 233 -27.44 1.09 -11.49
CA SER A 233 -28.06 0.96 -12.80
C SER A 233 -29.00 2.10 -13.19
N ILE A 234 -28.77 3.36 -12.77
CA ILE A 234 -29.54 4.53 -13.21
C ILE A 234 -29.54 4.65 -14.74
N LYS A 235 -28.51 4.13 -15.41
CA LYS A 235 -28.41 4.04 -16.87
C LYS A 235 -29.60 3.35 -17.56
N LEU A 236 -30.41 2.58 -16.83
CA LEU A 236 -31.62 1.95 -17.34
C LEU A 236 -32.82 2.90 -17.33
N GLY A 237 -32.69 4.09 -16.70
CA GLY A 237 -33.77 5.08 -16.66
C GLY A 237 -34.90 4.76 -15.70
N GLU A 238 -34.76 3.77 -14.82
CA GLU A 238 -35.86 3.28 -13.97
C GLU A 238 -35.83 3.87 -12.55
N LYS A 239 -34.65 3.92 -11.92
CA LYS A 239 -34.50 4.38 -10.54
C LYS A 239 -33.13 5.04 -10.31
N ALA A 240 -33.10 5.96 -9.35
CA ALA A 240 -31.85 6.53 -8.84
C ALA A 240 -31.76 6.34 -7.33
N ALA A 241 -30.56 6.21 -6.81
CA ALA A 241 -30.30 6.31 -5.40
C ALA A 241 -28.92 6.93 -5.15
N GLY A 242 -28.55 7.27 -3.93
CA GLY A 242 -27.29 7.89 -3.56
C GLY A 242 -26.80 7.40 -2.21
N LEU A 243 -25.51 7.41 -2.00
CA LEU A 243 -24.90 7.20 -0.69
C LEU A 243 -24.89 8.54 0.06
N LEU A 244 -25.51 8.62 1.22
CA LEU A 244 -25.36 9.72 2.16
C LEU A 244 -24.45 9.27 3.32
N ILE A 245 -23.48 10.08 3.66
CA ILE A 245 -22.61 9.89 4.82
C ILE A 245 -22.76 11.12 5.71
N ASP A 246 -23.14 10.92 6.96
CA ASP A 246 -23.25 11.95 7.97
C ASP A 246 -22.76 11.43 9.34
N GLN A 247 -22.96 12.23 10.41
CA GLN A 247 -22.56 11.85 11.77
C GLN A 247 -23.32 10.62 12.31
N GLN A 248 -24.47 10.25 11.73
CA GLN A 248 -25.28 9.10 12.14
C GLN A 248 -24.87 7.81 11.41
N GLY A 249 -24.05 7.93 10.35
CA GLY A 249 -23.52 6.80 9.59
C GLY A 249 -23.71 6.90 8.10
N TYR A 250 -23.91 5.76 7.46
CA TYR A 250 -24.00 5.59 6.01
C TYR A 250 -25.41 5.17 5.63
N PHE A 251 -25.96 5.80 4.62
CA PHE A 251 -27.34 5.56 4.20
C PHE A 251 -27.45 5.42 2.68
N ASN A 252 -28.19 4.40 2.24
CA ASN A 252 -28.71 4.32 0.89
C ASN A 252 -29.95 5.21 0.80
N CYS A 253 -29.93 6.24 -0.05
CA CYS A 253 -31.01 7.20 -0.23
C CYS A 253 -31.64 7.03 -1.62
N ASN A 254 -32.95 7.10 -1.71
CA ASN A 254 -33.70 7.05 -2.96
C ASN A 254 -34.16 8.47 -3.42
N GLN A 255 -34.88 8.53 -4.53
CA GLN A 255 -35.42 9.77 -5.12
C GLN A 255 -36.47 10.47 -4.24
N GLN A 256 -37.14 9.72 -3.34
CA GLN A 256 -38.16 10.21 -2.43
C GLN A 256 -37.58 10.72 -1.12
N GLY A 257 -36.25 10.60 -0.93
CA GLY A 257 -35.58 10.98 0.31
C GLY A 257 -35.60 9.92 1.41
N ASP A 258 -36.13 8.71 1.12
CA ASP A 258 -36.07 7.61 2.07
C ASP A 258 -34.63 7.16 2.29
N ARG A 259 -34.28 6.88 3.55
CA ARG A 259 -32.92 6.52 3.96
C ARG A 259 -32.89 5.14 4.59
N GLN A 260 -32.09 4.24 4.04
CA GLN A 260 -31.82 2.92 4.60
C GLN A 260 -30.38 2.89 5.13
N LYS A 261 -30.20 2.61 6.42
CA LYS A 261 -28.88 2.52 7.04
C LYS A 261 -28.08 1.35 6.48
N LEU A 262 -26.81 1.59 6.21
CA LEU A 262 -25.84 0.60 5.73
C LEU A 262 -24.85 0.26 6.85
N GLU A 263 -24.49 -1.02 6.94
CA GLU A 263 -23.39 -1.47 7.77
C GLU A 263 -22.06 -1.23 7.03
N VAL A 264 -21.23 -0.35 7.59
CA VAL A 264 -19.91 0.01 7.06
C VAL A 264 -18.88 -0.18 8.16
N ALA A 265 -17.70 -0.61 7.77
CA ALA A 265 -16.59 -0.79 8.71
C ALA A 265 -16.31 0.51 9.48
N SER A 266 -16.11 0.38 10.79
CA SER A 266 -15.62 1.51 11.57
C SER A 266 -14.32 2.05 11.00
N PRO A 267 -14.05 3.37 11.12
CA PRO A 267 -12.77 3.94 10.73
C PRO A 267 -11.65 3.11 11.32
N ARG A 268 -10.68 2.84 10.46
CA ARG A 268 -9.58 1.99 10.84
C ARG A 268 -8.72 2.67 11.89
N GLN A 269 -8.54 1.97 12.99
CA GLN A 269 -7.48 2.30 13.94
C GLN A 269 -6.23 1.45 13.61
N PRO A 270 -5.03 2.01 13.64
CA PRO A 270 -3.81 1.21 13.56
C PRO A 270 -3.86 0.14 14.65
N LYS A 271 -3.73 -1.13 14.28
CA LYS A 271 -3.79 -2.23 15.23
C LYS A 271 -2.66 -2.16 16.27
N THR A 272 -1.50 -1.67 15.84
CA THR A 272 -0.29 -1.55 16.66
C THR A 272 0.38 -0.18 16.47
N LEU A 273 1.21 0.22 17.43
CA LEU A 273 2.06 1.40 17.26
C LEU A 273 3.01 1.24 16.06
N PHE A 274 3.52 0.03 15.82
CA PHE A 274 4.35 -0.27 14.66
C PHE A 274 3.60 -0.01 13.34
N ASP A 275 2.31 -0.43 13.23
CA ASP A 275 1.49 -0.14 12.05
C ASP A 275 1.41 1.37 11.79
N HIS A 276 1.16 2.15 12.83
CA HIS A 276 1.04 3.60 12.72
C HIS A 276 2.35 4.24 12.23
N LEU A 277 3.49 3.80 12.80
CA LEU A 277 4.82 4.27 12.38
C LEU A 277 5.17 3.81 10.96
N TYR A 278 4.81 2.58 10.60
CA TYR A 278 5.12 2.02 9.29
C TYR A 278 4.44 2.80 8.16
N TYR A 279 3.18 3.16 8.33
CA TYR A 279 2.40 3.85 7.32
C TYR A 279 2.50 5.39 7.38
N SER A 280 3.23 5.96 8.33
CA SER A 280 3.48 7.41 8.31
C SER A 280 4.26 7.81 7.04
N SER A 281 3.90 8.94 6.43
CA SER A 281 4.53 9.47 5.20
C SER A 281 5.99 9.85 5.42
N ASP A 282 6.32 10.32 6.61
CA ASP A 282 7.66 10.76 7.01
C ASP A 282 8.44 9.67 7.74
N ILE A 283 9.73 9.93 7.95
CA ILE A 283 10.59 9.09 8.78
C ILE A 283 10.32 9.46 10.25
N PRO A 284 9.68 8.56 11.04
CA PRO A 284 9.39 8.85 12.45
C PRO A 284 10.66 9.13 13.24
N THR A 285 10.55 9.96 14.27
CA THR A 285 11.63 10.19 15.23
C THR A 285 11.31 9.46 16.54
N ILE A 286 12.27 8.69 17.03
CA ILE A 286 12.22 8.02 18.35
C ILE A 286 13.38 8.57 19.18
N ASP A 287 13.07 9.29 20.24
CA ASP A 287 14.03 9.89 21.16
C ASP A 287 13.98 9.15 22.49
N ILE A 288 15.06 8.51 22.88
CA ILE A 288 15.15 7.65 24.07
C ILE A 288 16.10 8.29 25.08
N ALA A 289 15.56 8.72 26.20
CA ALA A 289 16.31 9.18 27.36
C ALA A 289 16.54 8.00 28.32
N THR A 290 17.80 7.59 28.51
CA THR A 290 18.18 6.46 29.37
C THR A 290 19.64 6.54 29.78
N ASN A 291 20.07 5.69 30.73
CA ASN A 291 21.49 5.55 31.06
C ASN A 291 22.22 4.74 29.98
N VAL A 292 22.65 5.43 28.90
CA VAL A 292 23.28 4.82 27.72
C VAL A 292 24.53 4.01 28.10
N LYS A 293 25.36 4.50 29.04
CA LYS A 293 26.57 3.80 29.48
C LYS A 293 26.21 2.45 30.13
N ARG A 294 25.18 2.43 30.97
CA ARG A 294 24.71 1.22 31.63
C ARG A 294 24.08 0.25 30.63
N LEU A 295 23.28 0.76 29.72
CA LEU A 295 22.69 0.00 28.63
C LEU A 295 23.74 -0.75 27.80
N ILE A 296 24.81 -0.06 27.39
CA ILE A 296 25.89 -0.66 26.60
C ILE A 296 26.71 -1.64 27.45
N ASN A 297 27.10 -1.27 28.67
CA ASN A 297 27.89 -2.14 29.54
C ASN A 297 27.16 -3.43 29.97
N ARG A 298 25.83 -3.43 29.95
CA ARG A 298 24.97 -4.57 30.28
C ARG A 298 24.36 -5.25 29.07
N SER A 299 24.80 -4.91 27.88
CA SER A 299 24.27 -5.44 26.63
C SER A 299 24.24 -6.98 26.58
N ILE A 300 25.29 -7.62 27.08
CA ILE A 300 25.42 -9.09 27.12
C ILE A 300 24.37 -9.74 28.03
N LYS A 301 24.03 -9.08 29.17
CA LYS A 301 23.05 -9.60 30.13
C LYS A 301 21.59 -9.39 29.73
N GLU A 302 21.36 -8.57 28.69
CA GLU A 302 20.01 -8.20 28.24
C GLU A 302 19.09 -7.63 29.33
N GLU A 303 19.66 -6.97 30.33
CA GLU A 303 18.91 -6.31 31.40
C GLU A 303 18.21 -5.06 30.88
N TYR A 304 16.95 -4.87 31.26
CA TYR A 304 16.20 -3.67 30.95
C TYR A 304 16.62 -2.50 31.82
N GLU A 305 16.84 -1.35 31.19
CA GLU A 305 17.02 -0.04 31.85
C GLU A 305 15.74 0.79 31.68
N ALA A 306 15.40 1.53 32.73
CA ALA A 306 14.29 2.48 32.67
C ALA A 306 14.61 3.57 31.65
N SER A 307 13.60 3.99 30.90
CA SER A 307 13.74 5.03 29.89
C SER A 307 12.43 5.81 29.72
N ILE A 308 12.58 7.00 29.14
CA ILE A 308 11.44 7.76 28.61
C ILE A 308 11.65 7.85 27.12
N SER A 309 10.64 7.47 26.34
CA SER A 309 10.70 7.54 24.90
C SER A 309 9.70 8.56 24.37
N SER A 310 10.19 9.55 23.61
CA SER A 310 9.37 10.46 22.85
C SER A 310 9.32 9.99 21.39
N ILE A 311 8.11 9.78 20.87
CA ILE A 311 7.87 9.30 19.52
C ILE A 311 7.10 10.37 18.77
N SER A 312 7.62 10.80 17.60
CA SER A 312 6.96 11.79 16.75
C SER A 312 6.95 11.37 15.28
N PHE A 313 5.81 11.57 14.62
CA PHE A 313 5.59 11.33 13.19
C PHE A 313 4.35 12.11 12.73
N GLY A 314 4.40 12.73 11.55
CA GLY A 314 3.38 13.68 11.13
C GLY A 314 3.13 14.75 12.19
N GLU A 315 1.87 14.97 12.50
CA GLU A 315 1.45 15.88 13.59
C GLU A 315 1.40 15.20 14.97
N ASN A 316 1.61 13.88 15.03
CA ASN A 316 1.54 13.13 16.27
C ASN A 316 2.86 13.24 17.04
N SER A 317 2.77 13.46 18.34
CA SER A 317 3.90 13.40 19.26
C SER A 317 3.43 12.97 20.65
N PHE A 318 4.07 11.96 21.21
CA PHE A 318 3.76 11.46 22.56
C PHE A 318 5.00 11.01 23.30
N GLU A 319 4.97 11.17 24.60
CA GLU A 319 6.00 10.71 25.52
C GLU A 319 5.49 9.50 26.31
N LEU A 320 6.28 8.43 26.36
CA LEU A 320 5.91 7.14 26.92
C LEU A 320 6.96 6.66 27.91
N GLN A 321 6.52 6.10 29.02
CA GLN A 321 7.38 5.38 29.95
C GLN A 321 7.74 4.04 29.33
N THR A 322 9.03 3.79 29.15
CA THR A 322 9.55 2.60 28.50
C THR A 322 10.64 1.95 29.33
N ARG A 323 10.96 0.72 28.97
CA ARG A 323 12.19 0.06 29.36
C ARG A 323 12.95 -0.29 28.08
N VAL A 324 14.26 -0.14 28.09
CA VAL A 324 15.11 -0.43 26.93
C VAL A 324 16.19 -1.44 27.29
N ARG A 325 16.46 -2.38 26.41
CA ARG A 325 17.60 -3.29 26.52
C ARG A 325 18.29 -3.53 25.16
N ALA A 326 19.56 -3.92 25.22
CA ALA A 326 20.23 -4.46 24.04
C ALA A 326 19.63 -5.81 23.65
N ARG A 327 19.65 -6.13 22.32
CA ARG A 327 19.22 -7.42 21.76
C ARG A 327 20.22 -7.94 20.72
N GLY A 328 19.96 -9.12 20.17
CA GLY A 328 20.81 -9.80 19.19
C GLY A 328 21.90 -10.64 19.87
N ASN A 329 22.60 -11.46 19.10
CA ASN A 329 23.64 -12.36 19.59
C ASN A 329 25.02 -11.71 19.45
N ILE A 330 25.60 -11.74 18.27
CA ILE A 330 26.95 -11.27 17.97
C ILE A 330 27.04 -9.73 18.10
N ARG A 331 26.04 -8.99 17.63
CA ARG A 331 26.04 -7.52 17.67
C ARG A 331 26.19 -6.93 19.07
N LYS A 332 25.66 -7.61 20.11
CA LYS A 332 25.86 -7.19 21.51
C LYS A 332 27.32 -7.24 21.95
N GLN A 333 28.12 -8.08 21.32
CA GLN A 333 29.53 -8.32 21.69
C GLN A 333 30.48 -7.44 20.87
N VAL A 334 30.17 -7.19 19.61
CA VAL A 334 31.10 -6.57 18.65
C VAL A 334 30.74 -5.14 18.26
N CYS A 335 29.48 -4.72 18.43
CA CYS A 335 29.01 -3.39 18.04
C CYS A 335 29.02 -2.43 19.25
N SER A 336 29.53 -1.21 19.04
CA SER A 336 29.39 -0.13 20.04
C SER A 336 27.95 0.39 20.13
N ASN A 337 27.13 0.16 19.11
CA ASN A 337 25.71 0.45 19.08
C ASN A 337 24.93 -0.85 18.82
N PRO A 338 24.66 -1.66 19.86
CA PRO A 338 23.90 -2.89 19.69
C PRO A 338 22.43 -2.60 19.35
N PRO A 339 21.73 -3.44 18.60
CA PRO A 339 20.30 -3.31 18.41
C PRO A 339 19.55 -3.27 19.74
N LEU A 340 18.41 -2.56 19.78
CA LEU A 340 17.66 -2.34 20.99
C LEU A 340 16.27 -3.00 20.91
N LYS A 341 15.70 -3.32 22.07
CA LYS A 341 14.29 -3.64 22.25
C LYS A 341 13.70 -2.64 23.24
N LEU A 342 12.72 -1.90 22.78
CA LEU A 342 11.87 -1.07 23.63
C LEU A 342 10.70 -1.93 24.12
N ASP A 343 10.33 -1.73 25.38
CA ASP A 343 9.22 -2.40 26.03
C ASP A 343 8.40 -1.31 26.74
N PHE A 344 7.16 -1.13 26.30
CA PHE A 344 6.28 -0.09 26.81
C PHE A 344 5.57 -0.56 28.07
N LYS A 345 5.33 0.36 28.99
CA LYS A 345 4.58 0.04 30.21
C LYS A 345 3.20 -0.48 29.85
N SER A 346 2.82 -1.59 30.47
CA SER A 346 1.51 -2.22 30.26
C SER A 346 0.36 -1.21 30.39
N GLY A 347 -0.57 -1.25 29.43
CA GLY A 347 -1.75 -0.40 29.38
C GLY A 347 -1.54 0.99 28.75
N GLN A 348 -0.30 1.49 28.55
CA GLN A 348 -0.09 2.79 27.89
C GLN A 348 -0.56 2.76 26.44
N LEU A 349 -0.11 1.78 25.65
CA LEU A 349 -0.52 1.65 24.25
C LEU A 349 -2.01 1.31 24.12
N ASP A 350 -2.55 0.52 25.04
CA ASP A 350 -3.98 0.20 25.09
C ASP A 350 -4.84 1.47 25.34
N SER A 351 -4.40 2.36 26.25
CA SER A 351 -5.08 3.63 26.48
C SER A 351 -5.04 4.59 25.28
N MET A 352 -4.12 4.38 24.35
CA MET A 352 -4.01 5.10 23.07
C MET A 352 -4.77 4.40 21.93
N GLY A 353 -5.48 3.31 22.21
CA GLY A 353 -6.25 2.55 21.21
C GLY A 353 -5.48 1.47 20.47
N TYR A 354 -4.20 1.20 20.80
CA TYR A 354 -3.43 0.12 20.21
C TYR A 354 -3.72 -1.23 20.88
N ASN A 355 -3.44 -2.31 20.17
CA ASN A 355 -3.64 -3.67 20.67
C ASN A 355 -2.68 -4.00 21.83
N LYS A 356 -3.20 -4.61 22.90
CA LYS A 356 -2.46 -4.99 24.12
C LYS A 356 -1.26 -5.93 23.89
N GLY A 357 -1.30 -6.77 22.84
CA GLY A 357 -0.23 -7.71 22.52
C GLY A 357 0.96 -7.09 21.78
N SER A 358 0.97 -5.76 21.57
CA SER A 358 2.00 -5.10 20.75
C SER A 358 2.84 -4.07 21.51
N ASP A 359 3.25 -4.42 22.73
CA ASP A 359 3.94 -3.52 23.66
C ASP A 359 5.46 -3.40 23.44
N LYS A 360 5.98 -3.87 22.30
CA LYS A 360 7.42 -3.89 22.04
C LYS A 360 7.75 -3.35 20.66
N LEU A 361 8.93 -2.68 20.55
CA LEU A 361 9.53 -2.30 19.27
C LEU A 361 10.97 -2.82 19.18
N LYS A 362 11.30 -3.49 18.07
CA LYS A 362 12.64 -3.95 17.74
C LYS A 362 13.35 -2.89 16.89
N LEU A 363 14.43 -2.32 17.40
CA LEU A 363 15.24 -1.27 16.76
C LEU A 363 16.59 -1.82 16.32
N VAL A 364 16.96 -1.55 15.09
CA VAL A 364 18.26 -1.85 14.51
C VAL A 364 19.01 -0.55 14.27
N MET A 365 20.28 -0.50 14.70
CA MET A 365 21.16 0.66 14.58
C MET A 365 22.41 0.31 13.78
N PRO A 366 23.13 1.30 13.21
CA PRO A 366 24.47 1.06 12.68
C PRO A 366 25.38 0.47 13.77
N CYS A 367 26.21 -0.52 13.42
CA CYS A 367 27.09 -1.20 14.39
C CYS A 367 27.99 -0.24 15.15
N ASP A 368 28.45 0.83 14.51
CA ASP A 368 29.15 1.96 15.10
C ASP A 368 28.86 3.25 14.31
N ASP A 369 29.47 4.37 14.73
CA ASP A 369 29.20 5.70 14.18
C ASP A 369 29.91 5.96 12.82
N ARG A 370 30.60 4.97 12.25
CA ARG A 370 31.28 5.10 10.95
C ARG A 370 30.30 5.06 9.78
N LYS A 371 30.52 5.93 8.79
CA LYS A 371 29.67 6.07 7.60
C LYS A 371 29.38 4.74 6.90
N HIS A 372 30.38 3.84 6.78
CA HIS A 372 30.17 2.57 6.10
C HIS A 372 29.21 1.62 6.84
N ASN A 373 29.09 1.73 8.17
CA ASN A 373 28.11 0.96 8.94
C ASN A 373 26.68 1.50 8.78
N GLN A 374 26.54 2.83 8.57
CA GLN A 374 25.26 3.40 8.14
C GLN A 374 24.84 2.90 6.76
N GLU A 375 25.77 2.79 5.82
CA GLU A 375 25.49 2.23 4.49
C GLU A 375 25.09 0.75 4.56
N LYS A 376 25.73 -0.04 5.41
CA LYS A 376 25.36 -1.45 5.64
C LYS A 376 24.00 -1.61 6.31
N LEU A 377 23.62 -0.68 7.19
CA LEU A 377 22.29 -0.64 7.76
C LEU A 377 21.22 -0.45 6.68
N TYR A 378 21.45 0.45 5.72
CA TYR A 378 20.55 0.63 4.58
C TYR A 378 20.47 -0.61 3.70
N ASP A 379 21.58 -1.35 3.52
CA ASP A 379 21.56 -2.61 2.79
C ASP A 379 20.68 -3.65 3.50
N GLU A 380 20.81 -3.79 4.82
CA GLU A 380 19.99 -4.69 5.62
C GLU A 380 18.50 -4.29 5.59
N TYR A 381 18.21 -3.01 5.76
CA TYR A 381 16.85 -2.47 5.66
C TYR A 381 16.21 -2.79 4.30
N ALA A 382 16.93 -2.57 3.21
CA ALA A 382 16.44 -2.80 1.87
C ALA A 382 16.07 -4.26 1.58
N LEU A 383 16.70 -5.22 2.27
CA LEU A 383 16.39 -6.64 2.09
C LEU A 383 14.97 -6.99 2.54
N TYR A 384 14.41 -6.27 3.52
CA TYR A 384 13.00 -6.41 3.88
C TYR A 384 12.09 -5.98 2.73
N GLY A 385 12.36 -4.84 2.09
CA GLY A 385 11.60 -4.37 0.93
C GLY A 385 11.76 -5.27 -0.30
N LEU A 386 12.97 -5.74 -0.58
CA LEU A 386 13.22 -6.72 -1.66
C LEU A 386 12.49 -8.04 -1.40
N TYR A 387 12.41 -8.50 -0.14
CA TYR A 387 11.64 -9.70 0.19
C TYR A 387 10.13 -9.50 0.02
N GLN A 388 9.62 -8.30 0.26
CA GLN A 388 8.20 -7.98 0.02
C GLN A 388 7.80 -8.05 -1.45
N LEU A 389 8.73 -7.89 -2.40
CA LEU A 389 8.47 -8.16 -3.83
C LEU A 389 8.17 -9.65 -4.11
N ILE A 390 8.68 -10.55 -3.26
CA ILE A 390 8.49 -12.00 -3.34
C ILE A 390 7.27 -12.45 -2.54
N ASN A 391 7.13 -11.88 -1.35
CA ASN A 391 6.04 -12.15 -0.41
C ASN A 391 5.55 -10.81 0.20
N PRO A 392 4.51 -10.20 -0.37
CA PRO A 392 3.95 -8.94 0.15
C PRO A 392 3.54 -8.99 1.63
N SER A 393 3.22 -10.19 2.14
CA SER A 393 2.92 -10.42 3.54
C SER A 393 4.17 -10.69 4.39
N GLY A 394 5.37 -10.41 3.92
CA GLY A 394 6.61 -10.56 4.68
C GLY A 394 6.68 -9.64 5.92
N ILE A 395 7.68 -9.89 6.78
CA ILE A 395 8.01 -9.00 7.91
C ILE A 395 8.39 -7.63 7.36
N ARG A 396 7.85 -6.58 7.98
CA ARG A 396 8.04 -5.19 7.57
C ARG A 396 9.16 -4.51 8.35
N ALA A 397 9.80 -3.53 7.73
CA ALA A 397 10.77 -2.65 8.37
C ALA A 397 10.46 -1.19 8.04
N LYS A 398 10.73 -0.26 8.97
CA LYS A 398 10.52 1.19 8.80
C LYS A 398 11.74 1.96 9.24
N LEU A 399 12.30 2.81 8.38
CA LEU A 399 13.36 3.75 8.77
C LEU A 399 12.86 4.70 9.85
N VAL A 400 13.72 5.01 10.81
CA VAL A 400 13.45 5.96 11.89
C VAL A 400 14.67 6.82 12.18
N ASN A 401 14.43 8.08 12.56
CA ASN A 401 15.43 8.94 13.19
C ASN A 401 15.51 8.56 14.67
N LEU A 402 16.62 7.98 15.09
CA LEU A 402 16.82 7.55 16.46
C LEU A 402 17.74 8.52 17.19
N LYS A 403 17.29 9.03 18.34
CA LYS A 403 18.07 9.88 19.24
C LYS A 403 18.22 9.17 20.57
N LEU A 404 19.48 8.95 20.99
CA LEU A 404 19.79 8.42 22.32
C LEU A 404 20.35 9.56 23.18
N ARG A 405 19.72 9.81 24.34
CA ARG A 405 20.14 10.82 25.30
C ARG A 405 20.54 10.16 26.62
N ASP A 406 21.75 10.51 27.12
CA ASP A 406 22.21 10.12 28.44
C ASP A 406 21.80 11.15 29.49
N GLU A 407 21.76 10.77 30.76
CA GLU A 407 21.54 11.65 31.92
C GLU A 407 22.47 12.87 31.95
N LYS A 408 23.61 12.80 31.25
CA LYS A 408 24.61 13.89 31.07
C LYS A 408 24.44 14.65 29.75
N GLU A 409 23.26 14.56 29.12
CA GLU A 409 22.91 15.22 27.85
C GLU A 409 23.82 14.88 26.64
N LYS A 410 24.62 13.83 26.71
CA LYS A 410 25.31 13.32 25.52
C LYS A 410 24.31 12.74 24.58
N LYS A 411 24.20 13.34 23.40
CA LYS A 411 23.30 12.91 22.33
C LYS A 411 24.04 12.07 21.31
N LYS A 412 23.42 10.99 20.88
CA LYS A 412 23.79 10.23 19.70
C LYS A 412 22.57 10.17 18.77
N ASP A 413 22.75 10.62 17.54
CA ASP A 413 21.70 10.65 16.53
C ASP A 413 22.08 9.68 15.40
N PHE A 414 21.15 8.81 15.03
CA PHE A 414 21.34 7.83 13.94
C PHE A 414 20.09 7.78 13.05
N ILE A 415 20.25 7.31 11.83
CA ILE A 415 19.15 6.67 11.13
C ILE A 415 19.24 5.19 11.43
N GLY A 416 18.20 4.65 12.07
CA GLY A 416 18.00 3.25 12.33
C GLY A 416 16.76 2.73 11.58
N PHE A 417 16.34 1.52 11.88
CA PHE A 417 15.03 1.03 11.44
C PHE A 417 14.37 0.16 12.50
N LEU A 418 13.04 0.19 12.48
CA LEU A 418 12.19 -0.74 13.21
C LEU A 418 12.00 -2.02 12.40
N VAL A 419 11.92 -3.15 13.07
CA VAL A 419 11.52 -4.44 12.49
C VAL A 419 10.22 -4.87 13.15
N GLU A 420 9.23 -5.27 12.35
CA GLU A 420 7.98 -5.82 12.83
C GLU A 420 8.24 -7.06 13.70
N ASP A 421 7.67 -7.05 14.90
CA ASP A 421 7.75 -8.17 15.84
C ASP A 421 6.76 -9.27 15.44
N GLU A 422 7.02 -10.52 15.80
CA GLU A 422 6.17 -11.68 15.49
C GLU A 422 4.74 -11.53 16.01
N GLU A 423 4.58 -10.90 17.19
CA GLU A 423 3.27 -10.63 17.79
C GLU A 423 2.52 -9.55 16.97
N GLN A 424 3.22 -8.51 16.50
CA GLN A 424 2.67 -7.47 15.64
C GLN A 424 2.25 -8.03 14.28
N TYR A 425 3.07 -8.91 13.71
CA TYR A 425 2.72 -9.66 12.50
C TYR A 425 1.44 -10.49 12.69
N ALA A 426 1.37 -11.24 13.80
CA ALA A 426 0.20 -12.06 14.12
C ALA A 426 -1.07 -11.22 14.26
N ILE A 427 -1.00 -10.06 14.93
CA ILE A 427 -2.13 -9.13 15.06
C ILE A 427 -2.57 -8.61 13.68
N ARG A 428 -1.62 -8.23 12.84
CA ARG A 428 -1.89 -7.71 11.48
C ARG A 428 -2.65 -8.71 10.62
N HIS A 429 -2.25 -9.97 10.64
CA HIS A 429 -2.77 -11.03 9.77
C HIS A 429 -3.82 -11.94 10.43
N GLY A 430 -4.14 -11.76 11.71
CA GLY A 430 -4.93 -12.72 12.47
C GLY A 430 -4.25 -14.08 12.61
N ALA A 431 -2.92 -14.12 12.44
CA ALA A 431 -2.13 -15.32 12.47
C ALA A 431 -1.84 -15.80 13.90
N SER A 432 -1.41 -17.05 14.04
CA SER A 432 -0.83 -17.58 15.28
C SER A 432 0.66 -17.84 15.11
N VAL A 433 1.45 -17.38 16.07
CA VAL A 433 2.89 -17.66 16.14
C VAL A 433 3.10 -19.11 16.58
N VAL A 434 4.00 -19.80 15.90
CA VAL A 434 4.29 -21.21 16.22
C VAL A 434 5.55 -21.29 17.10
N ASP A 435 5.36 -21.20 18.43
CA ASP A 435 6.48 -21.12 19.39
C ASP A 435 7.04 -22.46 19.81
N LYS A 436 6.22 -23.51 19.82
CA LYS A 436 6.58 -24.83 20.40
C LYS A 436 6.76 -25.90 19.33
N GLY A 437 7.72 -26.78 19.56
CA GLY A 437 7.97 -27.99 18.76
C GLY A 437 9.04 -27.83 17.69
N VAL A 438 9.60 -28.96 17.26
CA VAL A 438 10.49 -29.01 16.09
C VAL A 438 9.61 -29.10 14.85
N ILE A 439 9.71 -28.13 13.98
CA ILE A 439 8.97 -28.11 12.71
C ILE A 439 9.88 -28.63 11.62
N SER A 440 9.37 -29.63 10.90
CA SER A 440 9.99 -30.14 9.69
C SER A 440 9.70 -29.22 8.51
N GLU A 441 10.65 -29.09 7.58
CA GLU A 441 10.43 -28.39 6.30
C GLU A 441 9.19 -28.88 5.53
N PHE A 442 8.75 -30.11 5.76
CA PHE A 442 7.53 -30.69 5.15
C PHE A 442 6.22 -30.14 5.72
N ALA A 443 6.25 -29.51 6.89
CA ALA A 443 5.08 -28.86 7.47
C ALA A 443 4.86 -27.44 6.93
N LEU A 444 5.85 -26.93 6.19
CA LEU A 444 5.80 -25.58 5.62
C LEU A 444 5.01 -25.55 4.30
N ALA A 445 4.40 -24.40 4.02
CA ALA A 445 3.84 -24.09 2.72
C ALA A 445 4.96 -24.12 1.67
N ARG A 446 5.00 -25.22 0.91
CA ARG A 446 6.16 -25.63 0.11
C ARG A 446 6.65 -24.53 -0.84
N GLN A 447 5.75 -23.92 -1.59
CA GLN A 447 6.10 -22.86 -2.55
C GLN A 447 6.65 -21.62 -1.85
N SER A 448 6.03 -21.20 -0.73
CA SER A 448 6.51 -20.07 0.09
C SER A 448 7.91 -20.35 0.65
N PHE A 449 8.14 -21.56 1.14
CA PHE A 449 9.45 -21.99 1.63
C PHE A 449 10.52 -21.98 0.54
N LEU A 450 10.22 -22.44 -0.66
CA LEU A 450 11.17 -22.43 -1.77
C LEU A 450 11.50 -21.00 -2.22
N ARG A 451 10.50 -20.13 -2.30
CA ARG A 451 10.71 -18.70 -2.62
C ARG A 451 11.59 -18.03 -1.57
N MET A 452 11.34 -18.27 -0.28
CA MET A 452 12.22 -17.80 0.80
C MET A 452 13.65 -18.34 0.63
N SER A 453 13.82 -19.63 0.36
CA SER A 453 15.14 -20.26 0.22
C SER A 453 15.92 -19.71 -0.97
N PHE A 454 15.24 -19.43 -2.10
CA PHE A 454 15.85 -18.76 -3.26
C PHE A 454 16.27 -17.32 -2.93
N PHE A 455 15.46 -16.59 -2.17
CA PHE A 455 15.83 -15.26 -1.70
C PHE A 455 17.08 -15.30 -0.81
N GLN A 456 17.11 -16.21 0.16
CA GLN A 456 18.27 -16.39 1.03
C GLN A 456 19.54 -16.76 0.22
N TYR A 457 19.39 -17.58 -0.80
CA TYR A 457 20.49 -17.86 -1.74
C TYR A 457 20.88 -16.62 -2.54
N MET A 458 19.90 -15.85 -3.04
CA MET A 458 20.15 -14.62 -3.82
C MET A 458 21.02 -13.63 -3.05
N ILE A 459 20.72 -13.43 -1.76
CA ILE A 459 21.44 -12.50 -0.89
C ILE A 459 22.67 -13.10 -0.21
N ALA A 460 23.00 -14.37 -0.51
CA ALA A 460 24.05 -15.16 0.14
C ALA A 460 23.89 -15.16 1.68
N ASN A 461 22.70 -15.44 2.17
CA ASN A 461 22.44 -15.61 3.60
C ASN A 461 22.28 -17.09 3.93
N THR A 462 23.16 -17.59 4.79
CA THR A 462 23.11 -18.97 5.31
C THR A 462 22.85 -19.02 6.81
N ASP A 463 22.69 -17.87 7.46
CA ASP A 463 22.46 -17.75 8.90
C ASP A 463 20.97 -17.84 9.25
N TRP A 464 20.35 -18.94 8.84
CA TRP A 464 18.95 -19.21 9.15
C TRP A 464 18.68 -20.71 9.31
N SER A 465 17.66 -21.05 10.11
CA SER A 465 17.28 -22.45 10.33
C SER A 465 15.81 -22.57 10.74
N ILE A 466 15.08 -23.43 10.06
CA ILE A 466 13.68 -23.76 10.40
C ILE A 466 13.61 -24.54 11.72
N SER A 467 14.47 -25.56 11.88
CA SER A 467 14.43 -26.46 13.04
C SER A 467 14.77 -25.78 14.36
N SER A 468 15.69 -24.81 14.35
CA SER A 468 16.07 -24.01 15.52
C SER A 468 15.35 -22.66 15.58
N LYS A 469 14.51 -22.33 14.60
CA LYS A 469 13.83 -21.01 14.44
C LYS A 469 14.84 -19.86 14.50
N HIS A 470 15.99 -20.03 13.87
CA HIS A 470 17.03 -19.02 13.84
C HIS A 470 16.81 -18.10 12.64
N ASN A 471 16.67 -16.80 12.87
CA ASN A 471 16.42 -15.76 11.87
C ASN A 471 15.23 -16.04 10.93
N VAL A 472 14.27 -16.82 11.43
CA VAL A 472 13.01 -17.15 10.75
C VAL A 472 11.89 -17.22 11.79
N GLU A 473 10.81 -16.47 11.58
CA GLU A 473 9.57 -16.64 12.32
C GLU A 473 8.64 -17.63 11.63
N LEU A 474 7.96 -18.43 12.42
CA LEU A 474 7.02 -19.44 11.93
C LEU A 474 5.61 -19.06 12.34
N VAL A 475 4.75 -18.87 11.34
CA VAL A 475 3.37 -18.40 11.56
C VAL A 475 2.37 -19.29 10.83
N LYS A 476 1.15 -19.36 11.38
CA LYS A 476 0.03 -20.05 10.77
C LYS A 476 -1.09 -19.04 10.51
N LEU A 477 -1.44 -18.85 9.24
CA LEU A 477 -2.55 -17.98 8.85
C LEU A 477 -3.91 -18.60 9.15
N PRO A 478 -4.97 -17.79 9.37
CA PRO A 478 -6.32 -18.29 9.57
C PRO A 478 -6.79 -19.15 8.38
N GLY A 479 -7.36 -20.32 8.67
CA GLY A 479 -7.85 -21.25 7.64
C GLY A 479 -6.77 -22.10 6.96
N GLU A 480 -5.50 -21.72 7.05
CA GLU A 480 -4.40 -22.48 6.43
C GLU A 480 -4.00 -23.71 7.27
N LYS A 481 -3.67 -24.79 6.59
CA LYS A 481 -3.15 -26.02 7.25
C LYS A 481 -1.65 -25.97 7.47
N GLN A 482 -0.93 -25.31 6.57
CA GLN A 482 0.52 -25.25 6.53
C GLN A 482 1.07 -24.01 7.26
N VAL A 483 2.30 -24.13 7.72
CA VAL A 483 3.05 -23.05 8.37
C VAL A 483 3.84 -22.26 7.34
N ILE A 484 3.89 -20.95 7.49
CA ILE A 484 4.70 -20.07 6.67
C ILE A 484 5.96 -19.69 7.44
N ALA A 485 7.10 -19.72 6.76
CA ALA A 485 8.39 -19.28 7.28
C ALA A 485 8.69 -17.85 6.79
N LEU A 486 8.93 -16.93 7.71
CA LEU A 486 9.18 -15.52 7.45
C LEU A 486 10.62 -15.19 7.84
N PRO A 487 11.51 -14.89 6.90
CA PRO A 487 12.90 -14.57 7.20
C PRO A 487 13.02 -13.15 7.75
N TYR A 488 13.96 -12.95 8.66
CA TYR A 488 14.35 -11.64 9.20
C TYR A 488 15.82 -11.69 9.63
N ASP A 489 16.39 -10.54 10.06
CA ASP A 489 17.79 -10.40 10.51
C ASP A 489 18.81 -10.82 9.44
N PHE A 490 18.95 -9.94 8.42
CA PHE A 490 19.76 -10.22 7.22
C PHE A 490 21.20 -9.73 7.32
N ASP A 491 21.68 -9.33 8.48
CA ASP A 491 23.00 -8.71 8.67
C ASP A 491 24.17 -9.64 8.30
N TYR A 492 24.00 -10.94 8.44
CA TYR A 492 24.99 -11.96 8.05
C TYR A 492 25.02 -12.26 6.55
N SER A 493 24.14 -11.65 5.75
CA SER A 493 24.13 -11.89 4.31
C SER A 493 25.36 -11.31 3.60
N GLY A 494 25.79 -11.97 2.53
CA GLY A 494 26.82 -11.47 1.63
C GLY A 494 26.44 -10.17 0.93
N PHE A 495 25.13 -9.90 0.75
CA PHE A 495 24.64 -8.64 0.23
C PHE A 495 25.01 -7.45 1.14
N VAL A 496 24.82 -7.59 2.44
CA VAL A 496 25.20 -6.59 3.46
C VAL A 496 26.70 -6.60 3.69
N GLY A 497 27.31 -7.77 3.84
CA GLY A 497 28.76 -7.93 3.99
C GLY A 497 29.31 -7.30 5.26
N GLN A 498 28.71 -7.59 6.42
CA GLN A 498 29.22 -7.16 7.71
C GLN A 498 30.61 -7.75 8.00
N SER A 499 31.48 -6.98 8.64
CA SER A 499 32.86 -7.42 8.93
C SER A 499 32.96 -8.53 10.00
N TYR A 500 31.92 -8.67 10.82
CA TYR A 500 31.83 -9.72 11.84
C TYR A 500 31.12 -10.99 11.33
N ALA A 501 30.49 -10.94 10.15
CA ALA A 501 29.81 -12.09 9.59
C ALA A 501 30.83 -13.10 9.06
N VAL A 502 30.72 -14.33 9.55
CA VAL A 502 31.56 -15.48 9.15
C VAL A 502 30.65 -16.66 8.80
N PRO A 503 31.00 -17.48 7.80
CA PRO A 503 30.23 -18.68 7.49
C PRO A 503 30.25 -19.65 8.67
N HIS A 504 29.18 -20.43 8.81
CA HIS A 504 29.17 -21.52 9.78
C HIS A 504 30.14 -22.63 9.34
N GLU A 505 30.95 -23.16 10.26
CA GLU A 505 32.04 -24.13 9.99
C GLU A 505 31.56 -25.41 9.27
N SER A 506 30.29 -25.78 9.42
CA SER A 506 29.72 -26.97 8.75
C SER A 506 29.38 -26.76 7.28
N LEU A 507 29.48 -25.52 6.77
CA LEU A 507 29.12 -25.21 5.39
C LEU A 507 30.36 -25.22 4.49
N PRO A 508 30.26 -25.72 3.26
CA PRO A 508 31.38 -25.80 2.32
C PRO A 508 31.60 -24.47 1.58
N ILE A 509 31.68 -23.36 2.31
CA ILE A 509 31.91 -21.99 1.82
C ILE A 509 33.00 -21.32 2.66
N GLU A 510 33.82 -20.49 2.04
CA GLU A 510 34.94 -19.80 2.69
C GLU A 510 34.59 -18.38 3.15
N SER A 511 33.59 -17.79 2.50
CA SER A 511 33.16 -16.41 2.74
C SER A 511 31.65 -16.31 2.80
N VAL A 512 31.12 -15.35 3.58
CA VAL A 512 29.69 -14.99 3.55
C VAL A 512 29.25 -14.40 2.20
N GLN A 513 30.19 -14.09 1.31
CA GLN A 513 29.91 -13.69 -0.07
C GLN A 513 29.55 -14.89 -0.97
N ASP A 514 29.91 -16.11 -0.55
CA ASP A 514 29.64 -17.32 -1.30
C ASP A 514 28.19 -17.74 -1.12
N ARG A 515 27.51 -18.00 -2.23
CA ARG A 515 26.12 -18.46 -2.20
C ARG A 515 26.06 -19.96 -1.96
N TYR A 516 25.27 -20.36 -0.98
CA TYR A 516 25.00 -21.77 -0.69
C TYR A 516 23.50 -22.01 -0.49
N PHE A 517 22.96 -23.01 -1.18
CA PHE A 517 21.55 -23.32 -1.10
C PHE A 517 21.30 -24.29 0.04
N VAL A 518 20.55 -23.88 1.06
CA VAL A 518 20.36 -24.63 2.32
C VAL A 518 19.20 -25.61 2.25
N ALA A 519 18.12 -25.32 1.47
CA ALA A 519 16.95 -26.18 1.39
C ALA A 519 17.26 -27.54 0.78
N ARG A 520 16.64 -28.61 1.31
CA ARG A 520 16.90 -29.99 0.92
C ARG A 520 15.72 -30.60 0.18
N LYS A 521 15.98 -31.72 -0.55
CA LYS A 521 14.96 -32.50 -1.25
C LYS A 521 14.09 -31.65 -2.19
N VAL A 522 14.72 -30.83 -3.00
CA VAL A 522 14.04 -30.00 -4.00
C VAL A 522 14.10 -30.70 -5.34
N THR A 523 12.94 -30.84 -5.99
CA THR A 523 12.84 -31.47 -7.32
C THR A 523 13.31 -30.54 -8.42
N GLU A 524 13.63 -31.07 -9.60
CA GLU A 524 14.04 -30.25 -10.76
C GLU A 524 12.88 -29.36 -11.25
N GLU A 525 11.66 -29.81 -11.09
CA GLU A 525 10.45 -29.06 -11.46
C GLU A 525 10.25 -27.87 -10.53
N GLU A 526 10.29 -28.09 -9.22
CA GLU A 526 10.24 -27.02 -8.20
C GLU A 526 11.33 -25.97 -8.39
N LEU A 527 12.56 -26.39 -8.75
CA LEU A 527 13.65 -25.47 -9.05
C LEU A 527 13.34 -24.60 -10.28
N LYS A 528 12.80 -25.20 -11.35
CA LYS A 528 12.45 -24.48 -12.57
C LYS A 528 11.31 -23.48 -12.34
N GLU A 529 10.25 -23.92 -11.68
CA GLU A 529 9.09 -23.06 -11.36
C GLU A 529 9.50 -21.87 -10.49
N THR A 530 10.28 -22.15 -9.42
CA THR A 530 10.76 -21.08 -8.54
C THR A 530 11.71 -20.14 -9.26
N ALA A 531 12.63 -20.65 -10.10
CA ALA A 531 13.51 -19.83 -10.91
C ALA A 531 12.72 -18.95 -11.89
N GLN A 532 11.69 -19.49 -12.54
CA GLN A 532 10.82 -18.72 -13.45
C GLN A 532 10.08 -17.60 -12.73
N PHE A 533 9.57 -17.87 -11.52
CA PHE A 533 8.97 -16.83 -10.67
C PHE A 533 9.97 -15.69 -10.38
N PHE A 534 11.22 -16.01 -10.00
CA PHE A 534 12.24 -14.96 -9.77
C PHE A 534 12.59 -14.21 -11.06
N ILE A 535 12.68 -14.89 -12.21
CA ILE A 535 12.95 -14.25 -13.50
C ILE A 535 11.85 -13.23 -13.84
N SER A 536 10.58 -13.52 -13.51
CA SER A 536 9.48 -12.56 -13.72
C SER A 536 9.57 -11.31 -12.83
N LEU A 537 10.31 -11.38 -11.72
CA LEU A 537 10.52 -10.25 -10.81
C LEU A 537 11.82 -9.46 -11.06
N GLU A 538 12.67 -9.87 -12.02
CA GLU A 538 13.99 -9.27 -12.23
C GLU A 538 13.95 -7.76 -12.37
N GLN A 539 13.06 -7.24 -13.22
CA GLN A 539 12.91 -5.81 -13.40
C GLN A 539 12.46 -5.10 -12.13
N LYS A 540 11.52 -5.66 -11.37
CA LYS A 540 11.05 -5.09 -10.09
C LYS A 540 12.19 -4.96 -9.06
N PHE A 541 13.11 -5.92 -9.00
CA PHE A 541 14.30 -5.82 -8.15
C PHE A 541 15.22 -4.67 -8.58
N HIS A 542 15.43 -4.50 -9.88
CA HIS A 542 16.22 -3.38 -10.39
C HIS A 542 15.54 -2.03 -10.15
N ASP A 543 14.24 -1.94 -10.38
CA ASP A 543 13.45 -0.73 -10.13
C ASP A 543 13.49 -0.33 -8.64
N TYR A 544 13.38 -1.29 -7.73
CA TYR A 544 13.51 -1.04 -6.28
C TYR A 544 14.88 -0.45 -5.93
N ILE A 545 15.96 -0.97 -6.52
CA ILE A 545 17.32 -0.45 -6.32
C ILE A 545 17.41 0.99 -6.84
N ASP A 546 16.90 1.26 -8.04
CA ASP A 546 16.95 2.59 -8.66
C ASP A 546 16.13 3.63 -7.91
N GLN A 547 14.97 3.26 -7.40
CA GLN A 547 14.06 4.14 -6.65
C GLN A 547 14.51 4.39 -5.20
N SER A 548 15.42 3.57 -4.65
CA SER A 548 15.86 3.70 -3.25
C SER A 548 16.60 5.03 -3.00
N PRO A 549 16.08 5.93 -2.14
CA PRO A 549 16.65 7.27 -1.95
C PRO A 549 17.90 7.27 -1.03
N PHE A 550 18.12 6.19 -0.29
CA PHE A 550 19.19 6.10 0.71
C PHE A 550 20.52 5.56 0.15
N TRP A 551 20.55 5.10 -1.11
CA TRP A 551 21.77 4.63 -1.75
C TRP A 551 22.35 5.65 -2.73
N SER A 552 23.70 5.78 -2.69
CA SER A 552 24.43 6.50 -3.72
C SER A 552 24.45 5.72 -5.03
N ASP A 553 24.64 6.40 -6.17
CA ASP A 553 24.73 5.77 -7.51
C ASP A 553 25.79 4.66 -7.56
N LYS A 554 26.93 4.86 -6.87
CA LYS A 554 27.99 3.85 -6.77
C LYS A 554 27.47 2.59 -6.08
N ARG A 555 26.64 2.74 -5.03
CA ARG A 555 26.08 1.61 -4.29
C ARG A 555 24.97 0.92 -5.08
N LYS A 556 24.10 1.67 -5.74
CA LYS A 556 23.10 1.12 -6.68
C LYS A 556 23.75 0.25 -7.75
N LYS A 557 24.82 0.74 -8.41
CA LYS A 557 25.59 -0.05 -9.40
C LYS A 557 26.17 -1.35 -8.82
N ARG A 558 26.64 -1.31 -7.56
CA ARG A 558 27.11 -2.53 -6.87
C ARG A 558 25.96 -3.52 -6.67
N HIS A 559 24.80 -3.05 -6.24
CA HIS A 559 23.64 -3.90 -5.98
C HIS A 559 23.05 -4.48 -7.26
N HIS A 560 22.95 -3.72 -8.33
CA HIS A 560 22.60 -4.24 -9.66
C HIS A 560 23.50 -5.41 -10.06
N LYS A 561 24.81 -5.19 -10.01
CA LYS A 561 25.78 -6.25 -10.33
C LYS A 561 25.64 -7.48 -9.44
N TYR A 562 25.31 -7.28 -8.16
CA TYR A 562 25.11 -8.37 -7.21
C TYR A 562 23.86 -9.20 -7.56
N ILE A 563 22.76 -8.55 -7.87
CA ILE A 563 21.50 -9.18 -8.29
C ILE A 563 21.69 -9.86 -9.65
N ASP A 564 22.34 -9.20 -10.65
CA ASP A 564 22.63 -9.78 -11.96
C ASP A 564 23.39 -11.10 -11.85
N SER A 565 24.33 -11.19 -10.91
CA SER A 565 25.10 -12.43 -10.71
C SER A 565 24.23 -13.61 -10.27
N PHE A 566 23.14 -13.37 -9.53
CA PHE A 566 22.13 -14.39 -9.22
C PHE A 566 21.33 -14.77 -10.46
N TYR A 567 20.85 -13.80 -11.23
CA TYR A 567 20.07 -14.06 -12.45
C TYR A 567 20.88 -14.82 -13.52
N GLN A 568 22.20 -14.57 -13.61
CA GLN A 568 23.09 -15.36 -14.48
C GLN A 568 23.13 -16.84 -14.10
N ILE A 569 22.91 -17.16 -12.83
CA ILE A 569 22.85 -18.55 -12.34
C ILE A 569 21.50 -19.19 -12.69
N ILE A 570 20.40 -18.54 -12.33
CA ILE A 570 19.07 -19.16 -12.42
C ILE A 570 18.51 -19.20 -13.85
N LYS A 571 18.94 -18.32 -14.74
CA LYS A 571 18.55 -18.32 -16.16
C LYS A 571 19.18 -19.47 -16.97
N LYS A 572 20.21 -20.12 -16.45
CA LYS A 572 20.91 -21.23 -17.13
C LYS A 572 20.56 -22.57 -16.47
N PRO A 573 19.81 -23.47 -17.14
CA PRO A 573 19.35 -24.73 -16.51
C PRO A 573 20.47 -25.59 -15.90
N LYS A 574 21.62 -25.68 -16.58
CA LYS A 574 22.79 -26.42 -16.06
C LYS A 574 23.38 -25.76 -14.81
N SER A 575 23.42 -24.43 -14.77
CA SER A 575 23.92 -23.67 -13.64
C SER A 575 22.96 -23.75 -12.46
N LEU A 576 21.65 -23.59 -12.70
CA LEU A 576 20.60 -23.75 -11.70
C LEU A 576 20.72 -25.12 -11.02
N LYS A 577 20.73 -26.21 -11.81
CA LYS A 577 20.86 -27.57 -11.31
C LYS A 577 22.13 -27.79 -10.47
N ARG A 578 23.27 -27.21 -10.90
CA ARG A 578 24.56 -27.36 -10.19
C ARG A 578 24.58 -26.62 -8.84
N ASN A 579 24.03 -25.40 -8.79
CA ASN A 579 24.13 -24.54 -7.61
C ASN A 579 23.02 -24.75 -6.58
N PHE A 580 21.92 -25.44 -6.96
CA PHE A 580 20.75 -25.67 -6.09
C PHE A 580 20.53 -27.15 -5.77
N ARG A 581 21.52 -28.00 -6.05
CA ARG A 581 21.54 -29.41 -5.59
C ARG A 581 22.29 -29.51 -4.27
N ASN A 582 21.58 -29.98 -3.25
CA ASN A 582 22.15 -30.53 -2.01
C ASN A 582 21.71 -31.96 -1.81
#